data_ee915f3d0c3247e4c5f7ee95dce7690a
#
_entry.id   ee915f3d0c3247e4c5f7ee95dce7690a
#
_cell.length_a   1.000
_cell.length_b   1.000
_cell.length_c   1.000
_cell.angle_alpha   90.00
_cell.angle_beta   90.00
_cell.angle_gamma   90.00
#
_symmetry.space_group_name_H-M   'P 1'
#
loop_
_entity.id
_entity.type
_entity.pdbx_description
1 polymer ?
#
loop_
_entity_poly.entity_id
_entity_poly.type
_entity_poly.pdbx_seq_one_letter_code
_entity_poly.pdbx_strand_id
1 'polypeptide(L)'
;MFQRNFVNQYSRKDSYNSTSQRGQMSAKVITTELSLPWFQVNALAFIPSTEAASKTKPEWAVFSHGYTSHKGDCLNWATRLVESGVPCLIFDQPGHYLGSFQELNSWDDFKDHVHELFGQAFNQLHLLMEAHVGTGNYPSVKSIILGGHSLGAFTAIRALELPVFQNYQKIAVAVGIGIGQRQATHLFETAFYERTLSIRRQLVSPHLDSKVVFSWLKHEKENMTISSQRIHLITGEDDIVVGAGGLDAMIEILERNGNVVSSERPKRLPHHEPGAATAHLYSFLKEHFGWS
;
A
#
# COMPACT_ATOMS: atom_id res chain seq x y z
N MET A 1 0.21 54.38 -7.38
CA MET A 1 1.02 54.70 -6.19
C MET A 1 0.19 54.33 -4.94
N PHE A 2 0.24 53.07 -4.52
CA PHE A 2 -0.17 52.62 -3.17
C PHE A 2 0.48 51.25 -2.95
N GLN A 3 1.69 51.24 -2.39
CA GLN A 3 2.28 50.06 -1.75
C GLN A 3 1.57 49.86 -0.42
N ARG A 4 1.03 48.65 -0.19
CA ARG A 4 0.69 48.19 1.14
C ARG A 4 1.60 47.04 1.54
N ASN A 5 2.46 47.36 2.50
CA ASN A 5 3.27 46.41 3.25
C ASN A 5 2.36 45.43 4.01
N PHE A 6 2.53 44.13 3.74
CA PHE A 6 2.04 43.06 4.63
C PHE A 6 3.21 42.66 5.54
N VAL A 7 3.19 43.17 6.76
CA VAL A 7 4.06 42.77 7.84
C VAL A 7 3.60 41.45 8.43
N ASN A 8 4.52 40.51 8.46
CA ASN A 8 4.44 39.22 9.17
C ASN A 8 4.10 39.42 10.65
N GLN A 9 3.03 38.77 11.11
CA GLN A 9 2.83 38.44 12.51
C GLN A 9 2.22 37.04 12.64
N TYR A 10 3.06 36.01 12.67
CA TYR A 10 2.73 34.75 13.32
C TYR A 10 3.98 34.21 14.03
N SER A 11 4.28 34.82 15.19
CA SER A 11 5.10 34.22 16.22
C SER A 11 4.16 33.81 17.36
N ARG A 12 3.58 32.64 17.30
CA ARG A 12 3.03 31.98 18.48
C ARG A 12 3.99 30.85 18.87
N LYS A 13 4.79 31.12 19.87
CA LYS A 13 5.45 30.09 20.67
C LYS A 13 4.36 29.46 21.56
N ASP A 14 3.72 28.42 21.09
CA ASP A 14 2.96 27.54 21.97
C ASP A 14 3.93 26.46 22.47
N SER A 15 4.37 26.66 23.72
CA SER A 15 5.06 25.65 24.51
C SER A 15 4.06 24.54 24.85
N TYR A 16 4.02 23.50 24.04
CA TYR A 16 3.40 22.23 24.44
C TYR A 16 4.32 21.53 25.43
N ASN A 17 4.03 21.68 26.70
CA ASN A 17 4.54 20.79 27.74
C ASN A 17 3.89 19.40 27.56
N SER A 18 4.57 18.50 26.85
CA SER A 18 4.18 17.09 26.78
C SER A 18 4.83 16.33 27.93
N THR A 19 4.08 16.11 28.97
CA THR A 19 4.31 15.05 29.95
C THR A 19 3.92 13.71 29.30
N SER A 20 4.87 13.00 28.83
CA SER A 20 5.14 11.56 28.79
C SER A 20 6.08 11.22 27.62
N GLN A 21 7.36 11.32 27.86
CA GLN A 21 8.38 10.68 27.01
C GLN A 21 8.32 9.15 27.25
N ARG A 22 7.32 8.46 26.70
CA ARG A 22 7.52 7.10 26.23
C ARG A 22 8.41 7.25 25.01
N GLY A 23 9.59 6.59 24.99
CA GLY A 23 10.61 6.76 23.98
C GLY A 23 10.05 6.56 22.55
N GLN A 24 9.57 7.65 21.97
CA GLN A 24 9.05 7.71 20.63
C GLN A 24 10.22 7.48 19.68
N MET A 25 10.10 6.51 18.81
CA MET A 25 11.16 6.20 17.88
C MET A 25 11.32 7.36 16.89
N SER A 26 12.51 7.95 16.85
CA SER A 26 12.80 8.98 15.86
C SER A 26 12.88 8.33 14.48
N ALA A 27 12.17 8.89 13.49
CA ALA A 27 12.11 8.40 12.13
C ALA A 27 12.34 9.55 11.12
N LYS A 28 12.77 9.18 9.93
CA LYS A 28 12.92 10.09 8.78
C LYS A 28 11.98 9.66 7.67
N VAL A 29 11.42 10.65 6.97
CA VAL A 29 10.69 10.43 5.72
C VAL A 29 11.57 10.94 4.58
N ILE A 30 11.82 10.10 3.59
CA ILE A 30 12.68 10.38 2.45
C ILE A 30 11.87 10.25 1.19
N THR A 31 11.83 11.32 0.39
CA THR A 31 11.27 11.27 -0.95
C THR A 31 12.23 10.56 -1.89
N THR A 32 11.73 9.66 -2.70
CA THR A 32 12.51 8.92 -3.68
C THR A 32 11.66 8.57 -4.90
N GLU A 33 12.28 8.06 -5.93
CA GLU A 33 11.64 7.57 -7.13
C GLU A 33 11.97 6.08 -7.32
N LEU A 34 11.02 5.35 -7.88
CA LEU A 34 11.22 4.00 -8.34
C LEU A 34 11.21 4.00 -9.87
N SER A 35 12.18 3.35 -10.48
CA SER A 35 12.31 3.28 -11.94
C SER A 35 12.41 1.84 -12.41
N LEU A 36 11.54 1.48 -13.33
CA LEU A 36 11.61 0.29 -14.17
C LEU A 36 11.69 0.75 -15.63
N PRO A 37 12.04 -0.12 -16.59
CA PRO A 37 12.09 0.27 -17.99
C PRO A 37 10.78 0.90 -18.51
N TRP A 38 9.65 0.54 -17.92
CA TRP A 38 8.30 0.96 -18.32
C TRP A 38 7.73 2.10 -17.49
N PHE A 39 8.24 2.30 -16.25
CA PHE A 39 7.63 3.19 -15.28
C PHE A 39 8.67 4.01 -14.51
N GLN A 40 8.26 5.23 -14.17
CA GLN A 40 8.90 6.02 -13.14
C GLN A 40 7.81 6.55 -12.21
N VAL A 41 7.91 6.26 -10.91
CA VAL A 41 6.88 6.63 -9.93
C VAL A 41 7.49 7.21 -8.68
N ASN A 42 6.77 8.12 -8.04
CA ASN A 42 7.17 8.73 -6.78
C ASN A 42 6.93 7.77 -5.61
N ALA A 43 7.84 7.79 -4.65
CA ALA A 43 7.75 7.01 -3.44
C ALA A 43 8.19 7.80 -2.20
N LEU A 44 7.76 7.32 -1.02
CA LEU A 44 8.19 7.81 0.29
C LEU A 44 8.72 6.63 1.10
N ALA A 45 9.95 6.74 1.55
CA ALA A 45 10.54 5.79 2.49
C ALA A 45 10.47 6.35 3.92
N PHE A 46 10.03 5.52 4.85
CA PHE A 46 9.96 5.77 6.28
C PHE A 46 11.02 4.90 6.94
N ILE A 47 12.07 5.49 7.43
CA ILE A 47 13.19 4.77 8.03
C ILE A 47 13.46 5.26 9.45
N PRO A 48 13.93 4.38 10.36
CA PRO A 48 14.34 4.82 11.69
C PRO A 48 15.52 5.80 11.58
N SER A 49 15.63 6.75 12.53
CA SER A 49 16.82 7.57 12.61
C SER A 49 18.04 6.73 13.04
N THR A 50 19.24 7.27 12.87
CA THR A 50 20.47 6.59 13.27
C THR A 50 20.47 6.25 14.77
N GLU A 51 19.92 7.13 15.61
CA GLU A 51 19.82 6.92 17.07
C GLU A 51 18.81 5.79 17.42
N ALA A 52 17.85 5.53 16.54
CA ALA A 52 16.85 4.48 16.71
C ALA A 52 17.20 3.18 15.97
N ALA A 53 18.31 3.13 15.27
CA ALA A 53 18.71 2.01 14.42
C ALA A 53 18.74 0.66 15.13
N SER A 54 19.22 0.63 16.39
CA SER A 54 19.27 -0.59 17.20
C SER A 54 17.88 -1.16 17.57
N LYS A 55 16.81 -0.37 17.41
CA LYS A 55 15.42 -0.78 17.64
C LYS A 55 14.72 -1.20 16.34
N THR A 56 15.41 -1.14 15.21
CA THR A 56 14.86 -1.58 13.92
C THR A 56 14.52 -3.05 13.98
N LYS A 57 13.35 -3.39 13.45
CA LYS A 57 12.89 -4.76 13.34
C LYS A 57 13.44 -5.43 12.07
N PRO A 58 13.58 -6.76 12.05
CA PRO A 58 13.99 -7.49 10.86
C PRO A 58 12.89 -7.65 9.81
N GLU A 59 11.71 -7.13 10.06
CA GLU A 59 10.57 -7.04 9.13
C GLU A 59 10.60 -5.69 8.41
N TRP A 60 10.44 -5.70 7.09
CA TRP A 60 10.32 -4.51 6.27
C TRP A 60 9.02 -4.52 5.49
N ALA A 61 8.48 -3.36 5.18
CA ALA A 61 7.17 -3.26 4.56
C ALA A 61 7.18 -2.42 3.27
N VAL A 62 6.39 -2.84 2.29
CA VAL A 62 6.15 -2.09 1.04
C VAL A 62 4.66 -2.07 0.75
N PHE A 63 4.11 -0.87 0.50
CA PHE A 63 2.68 -0.70 0.22
C PHE A 63 2.41 0.14 -1.02
N SER A 64 1.26 -0.13 -1.66
CA SER A 64 0.74 0.67 -2.75
C SER A 64 -0.78 0.87 -2.64
N HIS A 65 -1.27 1.90 -3.32
CA HIS A 65 -2.65 2.39 -3.22
C HIS A 65 -3.61 1.75 -4.24
N GLY A 66 -4.90 2.10 -4.12
CA GLY A 66 -5.96 1.66 -5.02
C GLY A 66 -6.07 2.47 -6.31
N TYR A 67 -6.96 2.03 -7.20
CA TYR A 67 -7.27 2.73 -8.46
C TYR A 67 -7.78 4.15 -8.21
N THR A 68 -7.32 5.12 -9.00
CA THR A 68 -7.60 6.57 -8.90
C THR A 68 -7.16 7.23 -7.58
N SER A 69 -6.18 6.67 -6.90
CA SER A 69 -5.66 7.17 -5.64
C SER A 69 -4.17 7.53 -5.72
N HIS A 70 -3.47 7.62 -4.59
CA HIS A 70 -2.05 7.91 -4.47
C HIS A 70 -1.46 7.29 -3.19
N LYS A 71 -0.13 7.23 -3.09
CA LYS A 71 0.60 6.67 -1.93
C LYS A 71 0.19 7.23 -0.57
N GLY A 72 -0.35 8.46 -0.52
CA GLY A 72 -0.82 9.07 0.72
C GLY A 72 -1.92 8.27 1.44
N ASP A 73 -2.67 7.44 0.73
CA ASP A 73 -3.66 6.54 1.33
C ASP A 73 -3.03 5.48 2.27
N CYS A 74 -1.76 5.15 2.05
CA CYS A 74 -0.98 4.23 2.88
C CYS A 74 -0.15 4.94 3.97
N LEU A 75 -0.23 6.28 4.07
CA LEU A 75 0.61 7.07 4.96
C LEU A 75 0.48 6.66 6.43
N ASN A 76 -0.74 6.47 6.91
CA ASN A 76 -1.00 6.09 8.30
C ASN A 76 -0.41 4.71 8.63
N TRP A 77 -0.42 3.78 7.68
CA TRP A 77 0.18 2.45 7.83
C TRP A 77 1.70 2.57 7.99
N ALA A 78 2.34 3.28 7.06
CA ALA A 78 3.79 3.48 7.07
C ALA A 78 4.27 4.21 8.34
N THR A 79 3.57 5.27 8.75
CA THR A 79 3.87 6.01 9.98
C THR A 79 3.78 5.09 11.19
N ARG A 80 2.69 4.33 11.32
CA ARG A 80 2.50 3.43 12.46
C ARG A 80 3.56 2.32 12.54
N LEU A 81 3.97 1.80 11.37
CA LEU A 81 5.00 0.76 11.29
C LEU A 81 6.39 1.29 11.65
N VAL A 82 6.80 2.43 11.10
CA VAL A 82 8.13 2.99 11.42
C VAL A 82 8.24 3.43 12.87
N GLU A 83 7.17 3.94 13.49
CA GLU A 83 7.11 4.19 14.93
C GLU A 83 7.36 2.92 15.77
N SER A 84 7.05 1.76 15.21
CA SER A 84 7.27 0.46 15.85
C SER A 84 8.59 -0.20 15.45
N GLY A 85 9.43 0.48 14.66
CA GLY A 85 10.72 0.00 14.24
C GLY A 85 10.74 -0.75 12.92
N VAL A 86 9.66 -0.76 12.17
CA VAL A 86 9.56 -1.42 10.86
C VAL A 86 9.83 -0.41 9.76
N PRO A 87 10.95 -0.48 9.03
CA PRO A 87 11.18 0.33 7.85
C PRO A 87 10.11 0.07 6.80
N CYS A 88 9.62 1.13 6.15
CA CYS A 88 8.52 1.02 5.22
C CYS A 88 8.74 1.92 4.00
N LEU A 89 8.30 1.47 2.83
CA LEU A 89 8.22 2.29 1.62
C LEU A 89 6.80 2.22 1.05
N ILE A 90 6.26 3.40 0.70
CA ILE A 90 4.98 3.53 0.01
C ILE A 90 5.20 4.19 -1.34
N PHE A 91 4.55 3.71 -2.40
CA PHE A 91 4.76 4.21 -3.75
C PHE A 91 3.45 4.42 -4.53
N ASP A 92 3.51 5.30 -5.52
CA ASP A 92 2.40 5.53 -6.44
C ASP A 92 2.34 4.44 -7.50
N GLN A 93 1.11 4.07 -7.89
CA GLN A 93 0.88 3.25 -9.08
C GLN A 93 1.19 4.06 -10.34
N PRO A 94 1.80 3.47 -11.39
CA PRO A 94 2.04 4.16 -12.66
C PRO A 94 0.74 4.68 -13.27
N GLY A 95 0.81 5.83 -13.93
CA GLY A 95 -0.34 6.42 -14.61
C GLY A 95 -1.45 6.91 -13.67
N HIS A 96 -1.18 7.13 -12.37
CA HIS A 96 -2.11 7.68 -11.39
C HIS A 96 -1.71 9.12 -11.05
N TYR A 97 -2.39 10.11 -11.64
CA TYR A 97 -1.99 11.51 -11.67
C TYR A 97 -2.05 12.26 -10.35
N LEU A 98 -2.72 11.72 -9.32
CA LEU A 98 -2.66 12.29 -7.97
C LEU A 98 -1.29 12.09 -7.31
N GLY A 99 -0.49 11.14 -7.78
CA GLY A 99 0.83 10.84 -7.22
C GLY A 99 1.98 11.05 -8.18
N SER A 100 1.85 10.62 -9.42
CA SER A 100 2.88 10.71 -10.47
C SER A 100 2.25 11.16 -11.78
N PHE A 101 2.81 12.20 -12.40
CA PHE A 101 2.28 12.76 -13.65
C PHE A 101 2.80 12.03 -14.90
N GLN A 102 3.56 10.97 -14.75
CA GLN A 102 4.08 10.23 -15.87
C GLN A 102 2.96 9.43 -16.56
N GLU A 103 2.84 9.63 -17.87
CA GLU A 103 1.92 8.87 -18.71
C GLU A 103 2.42 7.44 -18.88
N LEU A 104 1.50 6.50 -19.04
CA LEU A 104 1.84 5.13 -19.41
C LEU A 104 2.07 5.04 -20.93
N ASN A 105 3.01 4.20 -21.33
CA ASN A 105 3.22 3.89 -22.74
C ASN A 105 2.13 2.95 -23.30
N SER A 106 1.72 1.98 -22.48
CA SER A 106 0.68 1.03 -22.86
C SER A 106 -0.03 0.40 -21.65
N TRP A 107 -1.19 -0.20 -21.91
CA TRP A 107 -1.88 -1.05 -20.96
C TRP A 107 -1.09 -2.33 -20.65
N ASP A 108 -0.46 -2.93 -21.65
CA ASP A 108 0.29 -4.17 -21.48
C ASP A 108 1.49 -3.99 -20.55
N ASP A 109 2.23 -2.87 -20.67
CA ASP A 109 3.31 -2.55 -19.72
C ASP A 109 2.79 -2.54 -18.27
N PHE A 110 1.65 -1.87 -18.03
CA PHE A 110 1.06 -1.83 -16.70
C PHE A 110 0.66 -3.22 -16.21
N LYS A 111 -0.14 -3.94 -16.99
CA LYS A 111 -0.70 -5.24 -16.62
C LYS A 111 0.40 -6.27 -16.31
N ASP A 112 1.46 -6.28 -17.11
CA ASP A 112 2.49 -7.30 -17.03
C ASP A 112 3.57 -6.98 -15.97
N HIS A 113 3.84 -5.68 -15.70
CA HIS A 113 5.01 -5.29 -14.92
C HIS A 113 4.73 -4.49 -13.65
N VAL A 114 3.49 -4.02 -13.42
CA VAL A 114 3.19 -3.15 -12.26
C VAL A 114 3.56 -3.78 -10.90
N HIS A 115 3.44 -5.09 -10.75
CA HIS A 115 3.80 -5.79 -9.53
C HIS A 115 5.31 -5.84 -9.26
N GLU A 116 6.16 -5.66 -10.28
CA GLU A 116 7.62 -5.61 -10.15
C GLU A 116 8.10 -4.38 -9.36
N LEU A 117 7.26 -3.31 -9.29
CA LEU A 117 7.55 -2.15 -8.47
C LEU A 117 7.71 -2.48 -6.98
N PHE A 118 7.09 -3.53 -6.47
CA PHE A 118 7.32 -3.98 -5.10
C PHE A 118 8.75 -4.46 -4.88
N GLY A 119 9.33 -5.17 -5.85
CA GLY A 119 10.74 -5.59 -5.82
C GLY A 119 11.69 -4.40 -5.90
N GLN A 120 11.39 -3.45 -6.81
CA GLN A 120 12.16 -2.22 -6.93
C GLN A 120 12.07 -1.37 -5.65
N ALA A 121 10.88 -1.26 -5.05
CA ALA A 121 10.67 -0.55 -3.79
C ALA A 121 11.46 -1.14 -2.63
N PHE A 122 11.50 -2.47 -2.53
CA PHE A 122 12.31 -3.16 -1.54
C PHE A 122 13.81 -2.89 -1.71
N ASN A 123 14.33 -2.97 -2.94
CA ASN A 123 15.71 -2.66 -3.24
C ASN A 123 16.05 -1.20 -2.92
N GLN A 124 15.17 -0.27 -3.26
CA GLN A 124 15.34 1.15 -2.96
C GLN A 124 15.33 1.42 -1.45
N LEU A 125 14.44 0.77 -0.70
CA LEU A 125 14.41 0.85 0.76
C LEU A 125 15.73 0.36 1.37
N HIS A 126 16.29 -0.72 0.83
CA HIS A 126 17.59 -1.26 1.25
C HIS A 126 18.71 -0.23 1.05
N LEU A 127 18.80 0.37 -0.13
CA LEU A 127 19.80 1.42 -0.44
C LEU A 127 19.65 2.63 0.49
N LEU A 128 18.43 3.05 0.78
CA LEU A 128 18.17 4.17 1.69
C LEU A 128 18.54 3.84 3.14
N MET A 129 18.29 2.61 3.60
CA MET A 129 18.71 2.15 4.93
C MET A 129 20.24 2.14 5.03
N GLU A 130 20.95 1.63 4.03
CA GLU A 130 22.42 1.67 4.00
C GLU A 130 22.97 3.10 4.02
N ALA A 131 22.41 3.99 3.20
CA ALA A 131 22.86 5.36 3.06
C ALA A 131 22.61 6.23 4.31
N HIS A 132 21.51 6.03 5.01
CA HIS A 132 21.07 6.92 6.09
C HIS A 132 21.22 6.35 7.49
N VAL A 133 21.26 5.04 7.64
CA VAL A 133 21.42 4.35 8.92
C VAL A 133 22.80 3.73 9.03
N GLY A 134 23.37 3.26 7.92
CA GLY A 134 24.69 2.62 7.84
C GLY A 134 24.60 1.10 7.95
N THR A 135 25.35 0.43 7.08
CA THR A 135 25.44 -1.02 7.05
C THR A 135 25.90 -1.59 8.42
N GLY A 136 25.18 -2.59 8.91
CA GLY A 136 25.48 -3.24 10.19
C GLY A 136 24.91 -2.55 11.43
N ASN A 137 24.29 -1.37 11.29
CA ASN A 137 23.64 -0.66 12.39
C ASN A 137 22.19 -1.10 12.64
N TYR A 138 21.66 -1.98 11.81
CA TYR A 138 20.32 -2.55 11.92
C TYR A 138 20.36 -4.06 11.64
N PRO A 139 19.38 -4.84 12.13
CA PRO A 139 19.35 -6.28 11.89
C PRO A 139 19.13 -6.61 10.42
N SER A 140 19.70 -7.71 9.96
CA SER A 140 19.44 -8.24 8.62
C SER A 140 17.93 -8.49 8.43
N VAL A 141 17.42 -8.17 7.25
CA VAL A 141 16.01 -8.41 6.89
C VAL A 141 15.72 -9.91 6.92
N LYS A 142 14.67 -10.32 7.61
CA LYS A 142 14.19 -11.69 7.67
C LYS A 142 12.85 -11.87 6.99
N SER A 143 11.99 -10.88 7.13
CA SER A 143 10.62 -10.97 6.64
C SER A 143 10.22 -9.72 5.86
N ILE A 144 9.37 -9.91 4.86
CA ILE A 144 8.86 -8.84 4.02
C ILE A 144 7.33 -8.83 4.07
N ILE A 145 6.80 -7.65 4.34
CA ILE A 145 5.38 -7.36 4.34
C ILE A 145 5.08 -6.62 3.05
N LEU A 146 4.36 -7.27 2.14
CA LEU A 146 3.86 -6.64 0.93
C LEU A 146 2.38 -6.33 1.13
N GLY A 147 1.92 -5.16 0.72
CA GLY A 147 0.51 -4.88 0.92
C GLY A 147 0.02 -3.68 0.11
N GLY A 148 -1.24 -3.39 0.30
CA GLY A 148 -1.86 -2.27 -0.36
C GLY A 148 -3.38 -2.28 -0.24
N HIS A 149 -3.97 -1.33 -0.93
CA HIS A 149 -5.41 -1.17 -0.98
C HIS A 149 -5.94 -1.50 -2.39
N SER A 150 -7.01 -2.31 -2.47
CA SER A 150 -7.74 -2.59 -3.73
C SER A 150 -6.79 -3.04 -4.86
N LEU A 151 -6.54 -2.24 -5.89
CA LEU A 151 -5.57 -2.51 -6.95
C LEU A 151 -4.17 -2.78 -6.37
N GLY A 152 -3.72 -1.96 -5.41
CA GLY A 152 -2.44 -2.15 -4.72
C GLY A 152 -2.39 -3.45 -3.90
N ALA A 153 -3.50 -3.87 -3.31
CA ALA A 153 -3.60 -5.16 -2.63
C ALA A 153 -3.43 -6.33 -3.61
N PHE A 154 -4.08 -6.26 -4.76
CA PHE A 154 -3.96 -7.27 -5.81
C PHE A 154 -2.52 -7.36 -6.34
N THR A 155 -1.90 -6.23 -6.65
CA THR A 155 -0.51 -6.20 -7.16
C THR A 155 0.50 -6.66 -6.09
N ALA A 156 0.25 -6.39 -4.80
CA ALA A 156 1.06 -6.90 -3.69
C ALA A 156 1.00 -8.43 -3.58
N ILE A 157 -0.19 -9.03 -3.75
CA ILE A 157 -0.33 -10.49 -3.77
C ILE A 157 0.45 -11.08 -4.93
N ARG A 158 0.36 -10.54 -6.14
CA ARG A 158 1.15 -10.99 -7.30
C ARG A 158 2.66 -10.86 -7.06
N ALA A 159 3.10 -9.83 -6.35
CA ALA A 159 4.50 -9.59 -6.06
C ALA A 159 5.13 -10.63 -5.12
N LEU A 160 4.34 -11.41 -4.37
CA LEU A 160 4.86 -12.47 -3.50
C LEU A 160 5.73 -13.50 -4.23
N GLU A 161 5.51 -13.70 -5.53
CA GLU A 161 6.27 -14.67 -6.33
C GLU A 161 7.53 -14.09 -6.98
N LEU A 162 7.80 -12.78 -6.81
CA LEU A 162 8.98 -12.17 -7.39
C LEU A 162 10.27 -12.84 -6.86
N PRO A 163 11.24 -13.09 -7.74
CA PRO A 163 12.50 -13.77 -7.38
C PRO A 163 13.27 -13.05 -6.27
N VAL A 164 13.20 -11.73 -6.20
CA VAL A 164 13.88 -10.92 -5.18
C VAL A 164 13.42 -11.27 -3.76
N PHE A 165 12.25 -11.85 -3.59
CA PHE A 165 11.69 -12.22 -2.29
C PHE A 165 11.86 -13.69 -1.91
N GLN A 166 12.50 -14.52 -2.74
CA GLN A 166 12.57 -15.98 -2.51
C GLN A 166 13.26 -16.37 -1.22
N ASN A 167 14.25 -15.59 -0.76
CA ASN A 167 15.04 -15.89 0.43
C ASN A 167 14.46 -15.29 1.73
N TYR A 168 13.29 -14.68 1.68
CA TYR A 168 12.67 -14.03 2.82
C TYR A 168 11.37 -14.74 3.21
N GLN A 169 11.01 -14.66 4.49
CA GLN A 169 9.64 -14.92 4.89
C GLN A 169 8.75 -13.81 4.32
N LYS A 170 7.63 -14.19 3.73
CA LYS A 170 6.75 -13.25 3.03
C LYS A 170 5.34 -13.32 3.57
N ILE A 171 4.70 -12.16 3.67
CA ILE A 171 3.28 -12.06 3.93
C ILE A 171 2.68 -10.92 3.12
N ALA A 172 1.52 -11.16 2.52
CA ALA A 172 0.72 -10.07 1.98
C ALA A 172 -0.33 -9.61 2.99
N VAL A 173 -0.50 -8.28 3.13
CA VAL A 173 -1.62 -7.68 3.85
C VAL A 173 -2.43 -6.86 2.86
N ALA A 174 -3.60 -7.37 2.51
CA ALA A 174 -4.42 -6.87 1.42
C ALA A 174 -5.71 -6.24 1.97
N VAL A 175 -5.85 -4.92 1.79
CA VAL A 175 -6.98 -4.13 2.30
C VAL A 175 -7.98 -3.84 1.18
N GLY A 176 -9.29 -4.02 1.45
CA GLY A 176 -10.36 -3.71 0.51
C GLY A 176 -10.31 -4.58 -0.76
N ILE A 177 -10.02 -5.87 -0.62
CA ILE A 177 -9.96 -6.80 -1.74
C ILE A 177 -11.01 -7.91 -1.60
N GLY A 178 -11.56 -8.33 -2.73
CA GLY A 178 -12.48 -9.45 -2.83
C GLY A 178 -12.90 -9.66 -4.27
N ILE A 179 -13.68 -10.71 -4.50
CA ILE A 179 -14.31 -10.99 -5.79
C ILE A 179 -15.73 -10.47 -5.72
N GLY A 180 -16.08 -9.48 -6.54
CA GLY A 180 -17.43 -8.96 -6.61
C GLY A 180 -18.48 -10.07 -6.85
N GLN A 181 -19.72 -9.79 -6.50
CA GLN A 181 -20.81 -10.78 -6.63
C GLN A 181 -20.93 -11.28 -8.08
N ARG A 182 -20.93 -12.60 -8.27
CA ARG A 182 -20.96 -13.24 -9.59
C ARG A 182 -22.21 -12.91 -10.42
N GLN A 183 -23.30 -12.49 -9.79
CA GLN A 183 -24.62 -12.30 -10.43
C GLN A 183 -25.19 -10.88 -10.30
N ALA A 184 -24.56 -9.99 -9.58
CA ALA A 184 -25.00 -8.60 -9.47
C ALA A 184 -24.29 -7.75 -10.52
N THR A 185 -25.02 -6.80 -11.09
CA THR A 185 -24.43 -5.66 -11.82
C THR A 185 -23.32 -5.10 -10.94
N HIS A 186 -22.09 -5.11 -11.44
CA HIS A 186 -20.98 -4.60 -10.67
C HIS A 186 -21.28 -3.16 -10.30
N LEU A 187 -20.96 -2.73 -9.08
CA LEU A 187 -21.23 -1.36 -8.61
C LEU A 187 -20.73 -0.31 -9.63
N PHE A 188 -19.63 -0.59 -10.32
CA PHE A 188 -19.07 0.25 -11.39
C PHE A 188 -19.94 0.32 -12.67
N GLU A 189 -20.91 -0.56 -12.84
CA GLU A 189 -21.87 -0.55 -13.96
C GLU A 189 -23.14 0.21 -13.61
N THR A 190 -23.29 0.69 -12.36
CA THR A 190 -24.43 1.51 -11.95
C THR A 190 -24.28 2.95 -12.44
N ALA A 191 -25.40 3.59 -12.78
CA ALA A 191 -25.43 5.00 -13.24
C ALA A 191 -24.80 5.98 -12.24
N PHE A 192 -24.84 5.67 -10.95
CA PHE A 192 -24.20 6.46 -9.91
C PHE A 192 -22.68 6.41 -10.04
N TYR A 193 -22.12 5.21 -10.18
CA TYR A 193 -20.67 5.03 -10.34
C TYR A 193 -20.19 5.51 -11.71
N GLU A 194 -20.98 5.36 -12.75
CA GLU A 194 -20.60 5.83 -14.08
C GLU A 194 -20.35 7.34 -14.11
N ARG A 195 -21.18 8.13 -13.40
CA ARG A 195 -20.93 9.57 -13.21
C ARG A 195 -19.65 9.84 -12.43
N THR A 196 -19.43 9.14 -11.34
CA THR A 196 -18.23 9.28 -10.50
C THR A 196 -16.99 8.85 -11.27
N LEU A 197 -17.04 7.74 -11.99
CA LEU A 197 -15.94 7.25 -12.82
C LEU A 197 -15.64 8.17 -14.00
N SER A 198 -16.63 8.87 -14.57
CA SER A 198 -16.40 9.84 -15.66
C SER A 198 -15.48 10.99 -15.24
N ILE A 199 -15.51 11.36 -13.97
CA ILE A 199 -14.60 12.36 -13.39
C ILE A 199 -13.28 11.68 -12.98
N ARG A 200 -13.35 10.56 -12.26
CA ARG A 200 -12.17 9.87 -11.73
C ARG A 200 -11.23 9.34 -12.80
N ARG A 201 -11.73 8.93 -13.98
CA ARG A 201 -10.87 8.50 -15.09
C ARG A 201 -9.95 9.61 -15.61
N GLN A 202 -10.22 10.88 -15.29
CA GLN A 202 -9.31 12.00 -15.59
C GLN A 202 -8.11 12.04 -14.62
N LEU A 203 -8.15 11.26 -13.54
CA LEU A 203 -7.08 11.15 -12.56
C LEU A 203 -6.11 10.01 -12.88
N VAL A 204 -6.30 9.33 -13.99
CA VAL A 204 -5.44 8.23 -14.44
C VAL A 204 -5.17 8.34 -15.93
N SER A 205 -4.10 7.69 -16.37
CA SER A 205 -3.77 7.55 -17.78
C SER A 205 -4.95 6.99 -18.60
N PRO A 206 -5.17 7.45 -19.83
CA PRO A 206 -6.15 6.85 -20.74
C PRO A 206 -5.98 5.34 -20.94
N HIS A 207 -4.76 4.82 -20.78
CA HIS A 207 -4.48 3.38 -20.82
C HIS A 207 -5.05 2.62 -19.61
N LEU A 208 -5.43 3.33 -18.54
CA LEU A 208 -6.05 2.76 -17.34
C LEU A 208 -7.57 3.00 -17.31
N ASP A 209 -8.24 2.92 -18.44
CA ASP A 209 -9.71 3.00 -18.46
C ASP A 209 -10.32 1.98 -17.50
N SER A 210 -11.30 2.44 -16.71
CA SER A 210 -11.90 1.63 -15.64
C SER A 210 -12.48 0.30 -16.13
N LYS A 211 -13.05 0.26 -17.33
CA LYS A 211 -13.61 -0.97 -17.91
C LYS A 211 -12.51 -2.00 -18.19
N VAL A 212 -11.35 -1.54 -18.68
CA VAL A 212 -10.21 -2.40 -18.92
C VAL A 212 -9.60 -2.90 -17.62
N VAL A 213 -9.33 -1.98 -16.68
CA VAL A 213 -8.72 -2.31 -15.39
C VAL A 213 -9.57 -3.27 -14.57
N PHE A 214 -10.89 -2.99 -14.43
CA PHE A 214 -11.74 -3.83 -13.59
C PHE A 214 -12.08 -5.19 -14.22
N SER A 215 -12.20 -5.26 -15.55
CA SER A 215 -12.35 -6.53 -16.25
C SER A 215 -11.12 -7.42 -16.07
N TRP A 216 -9.94 -6.85 -16.19
CA TRP A 216 -8.68 -7.54 -15.91
C TRP A 216 -8.58 -7.97 -14.45
N LEU A 217 -8.80 -7.07 -13.48
CA LEU A 217 -8.75 -7.40 -12.06
C LEU A 217 -9.70 -8.55 -11.69
N LYS A 218 -10.91 -8.54 -12.25
CA LYS A 218 -11.87 -9.62 -12.04
C LYS A 218 -11.32 -10.94 -12.58
N HIS A 219 -10.90 -10.94 -13.84
CA HIS A 219 -10.35 -12.13 -14.50
C HIS A 219 -9.15 -12.71 -13.74
N GLU A 220 -8.18 -11.88 -13.37
CA GLU A 220 -6.97 -12.30 -12.68
C GLU A 220 -7.26 -12.84 -11.26
N LYS A 221 -8.18 -12.21 -10.53
CA LYS A 221 -8.56 -12.69 -9.20
C LYS A 221 -9.29 -14.04 -9.27
N GLU A 222 -10.20 -14.22 -10.24
CA GLU A 222 -10.95 -15.48 -10.43
C GLU A 222 -10.04 -16.63 -10.88
N ASN A 223 -8.96 -16.33 -11.61
CA ASN A 223 -8.01 -17.30 -12.16
C ASN A 223 -6.63 -17.24 -11.49
N MET A 224 -6.55 -16.71 -10.28
CA MET A 224 -5.29 -16.58 -9.55
C MET A 224 -4.66 -17.94 -9.30
N THR A 225 -3.37 -18.07 -9.61
CA THR A 225 -2.59 -19.31 -9.48
C THR A 225 -1.56 -19.26 -8.35
N ILE A 226 -1.43 -18.11 -7.68
CA ILE A 226 -0.50 -17.92 -6.57
C ILE A 226 -0.73 -18.98 -5.50
N SER A 227 0.35 -19.65 -5.06
CA SER A 227 0.26 -20.77 -4.16
C SER A 227 1.34 -20.72 -3.07
N SER A 228 1.11 -21.46 -1.98
CA SER A 228 2.07 -21.61 -0.88
C SER A 228 2.52 -20.28 -0.24
N GLN A 229 1.68 -19.26 -0.30
CA GLN A 229 1.91 -17.95 0.29
C GLN A 229 1.08 -17.76 1.57
N ARG A 230 1.49 -16.78 2.38
CA ARG A 230 0.73 -16.32 3.54
C ARG A 230 0.07 -14.98 3.22
N ILE A 231 -1.24 -14.90 3.37
CA ILE A 231 -2.03 -13.74 2.95
C ILE A 231 -3.03 -13.38 4.05
N HIS A 232 -3.04 -12.13 4.46
CA HIS A 232 -4.03 -11.58 5.38
C HIS A 232 -4.92 -10.57 4.66
N LEU A 233 -6.23 -10.75 4.74
CA LEU A 233 -7.23 -9.92 4.06
C LEU A 233 -8.00 -9.08 5.08
N ILE A 234 -8.09 -7.76 4.85
CA ILE A 234 -8.86 -6.83 5.69
C ILE A 234 -9.88 -6.13 4.80
N THR A 235 -11.16 -6.51 4.92
CA THR A 235 -12.24 -5.92 4.11
C THR A 235 -13.45 -5.64 4.98
N GLY A 236 -13.91 -4.39 4.96
CA GLY A 236 -15.04 -3.96 5.79
C GLY A 236 -16.35 -4.69 5.47
N GLU A 237 -17.19 -4.88 6.50
CA GLU A 237 -18.56 -5.37 6.30
C GLU A 237 -19.41 -4.39 5.46
N ASP A 238 -19.05 -3.10 5.52
CA ASP A 238 -19.67 -2.00 4.79
C ASP A 238 -18.96 -1.65 3.47
N ASP A 239 -17.98 -2.46 3.03
CA ASP A 239 -17.31 -2.29 1.74
C ASP A 239 -18.25 -2.67 0.59
N ILE A 240 -18.95 -1.68 0.04
CA ILE A 240 -19.90 -1.87 -1.06
C ILE A 240 -19.22 -2.20 -2.39
N VAL A 241 -17.92 -1.96 -2.55
CA VAL A 241 -17.17 -2.26 -3.77
C VAL A 241 -16.85 -3.75 -3.84
N VAL A 242 -16.42 -4.33 -2.73
CA VAL A 242 -16.23 -5.78 -2.62
C VAL A 242 -17.59 -6.49 -2.54
N GLY A 243 -18.55 -5.91 -1.82
CA GLY A 243 -19.90 -6.44 -1.69
C GLY A 243 -19.99 -7.68 -0.80
N ALA A 244 -21.23 -8.09 -0.52
CA ALA A 244 -21.50 -9.25 0.31
C ALA A 244 -20.96 -10.53 -0.34
N GLY A 245 -20.21 -11.33 0.43
CA GLY A 245 -19.62 -12.61 -0.03
C GLY A 245 -18.38 -12.45 -0.92
N GLY A 246 -18.01 -11.23 -1.31
CA GLY A 246 -16.84 -11.02 -2.17
C GLY A 246 -15.51 -11.38 -1.50
N LEU A 247 -15.40 -11.14 -0.19
CA LEU A 247 -14.23 -11.55 0.59
C LEU A 247 -14.20 -13.09 0.75
N ASP A 248 -15.34 -13.74 1.02
CA ASP A 248 -15.41 -15.20 1.14
C ASP A 248 -14.98 -15.89 -0.15
N ALA A 249 -15.46 -15.42 -1.29
CA ALA A 249 -15.08 -15.95 -2.59
C ALA A 249 -13.57 -15.80 -2.87
N MET A 250 -12.96 -14.70 -2.42
CA MET A 250 -11.50 -14.51 -2.54
C MET A 250 -10.73 -15.48 -1.64
N ILE A 251 -11.17 -15.66 -0.39
CA ILE A 251 -10.58 -16.62 0.55
C ILE A 251 -10.62 -18.03 -0.06
N GLU A 252 -11.79 -18.46 -0.55
CA GLU A 252 -11.96 -19.78 -1.16
C GLU A 252 -10.99 -20.03 -2.32
N ILE A 253 -10.79 -19.06 -3.20
CA ILE A 253 -9.84 -19.18 -4.32
C ILE A 253 -8.40 -19.30 -3.81
N LEU A 254 -8.00 -18.44 -2.88
CA LEU A 254 -6.65 -18.45 -2.35
C LEU A 254 -6.34 -19.75 -1.59
N GLU A 255 -7.26 -20.24 -0.74
CA GLU A 255 -7.10 -21.49 0.01
C GLU A 255 -7.08 -22.71 -0.91
N ARG A 256 -7.91 -22.74 -1.93
CA ARG A 256 -7.92 -23.81 -2.95
C ARG A 256 -6.57 -23.93 -3.66
N ASN A 257 -5.83 -22.83 -3.80
CA ASN A 257 -4.49 -22.82 -4.37
C ASN A 257 -3.38 -23.15 -3.33
N GLY A 258 -3.74 -23.55 -2.11
CA GLY A 258 -2.78 -23.96 -1.07
C GLY A 258 -2.12 -22.80 -0.33
N ASN A 259 -2.72 -21.59 -0.36
CA ASN A 259 -2.24 -20.47 0.45
C ASN A 259 -2.76 -20.58 1.89
N VAL A 260 -2.01 -20.04 2.84
CA VAL A 260 -2.47 -19.84 4.22
C VAL A 260 -3.14 -18.48 4.32
N VAL A 261 -4.46 -18.46 4.45
CA VAL A 261 -5.26 -17.24 4.45
C VAL A 261 -5.81 -16.95 5.84
N SER A 262 -5.75 -15.70 6.25
CA SER A 262 -6.47 -15.18 7.41
C SER A 262 -7.21 -13.91 7.03
N SER A 263 -8.27 -13.55 7.75
CA SER A 263 -9.06 -12.37 7.38
C SER A 263 -9.66 -11.66 8.58
N GLU A 264 -9.86 -10.35 8.43
CA GLU A 264 -10.65 -9.50 9.32
C GLU A 264 -11.76 -8.80 8.56
N ARG A 265 -12.92 -8.61 9.25
CA ARG A 265 -14.11 -7.92 8.73
C ARG A 265 -14.52 -6.79 9.67
N PRO A 266 -13.81 -5.65 9.64
CA PRO A 266 -14.23 -4.52 10.45
C PRO A 266 -15.64 -4.05 10.08
N LYS A 267 -16.46 -3.72 11.07
CA LYS A 267 -17.84 -3.23 10.84
C LYS A 267 -17.91 -1.89 10.11
N ARG A 268 -16.84 -1.08 10.23
CA ARG A 268 -16.70 0.25 9.63
C ARG A 268 -15.34 0.39 8.99
N LEU A 269 -15.26 -0.01 7.75
CA LEU A 269 -14.10 0.16 6.90
C LEU A 269 -14.59 0.30 5.44
N PRO A 270 -15.15 1.46 5.08
CA PRO A 270 -15.62 1.68 3.72
C PRO A 270 -14.45 1.64 2.73
N HIS A 271 -14.70 1.18 1.51
CA HIS A 271 -13.67 0.95 0.50
C HIS A 271 -12.75 2.15 0.24
N HIS A 272 -13.28 3.36 0.34
CA HIS A 272 -12.55 4.58 0.00
C HIS A 272 -11.78 5.22 1.18
N GLU A 273 -11.71 4.54 2.32
CA GLU A 273 -11.01 5.01 3.52
C GLU A 273 -9.95 4.00 4.00
N PRO A 274 -8.97 3.61 3.16
CA PRO A 274 -7.99 2.58 3.54
C PRO A 274 -7.17 2.96 4.77
N GLY A 275 -7.00 4.24 5.06
CA GLY A 275 -6.36 4.71 6.28
C GLY A 275 -7.03 4.23 7.57
N ALA A 276 -8.34 3.94 7.53
CA ALA A 276 -9.07 3.38 8.68
C ALA A 276 -8.64 1.94 9.02
N ALA A 277 -8.01 1.21 8.10
CA ALA A 277 -7.47 -0.13 8.34
C ALA A 277 -6.20 -0.14 9.20
N THR A 278 -5.60 1.02 9.53
CA THR A 278 -4.30 1.11 10.24
C THR A 278 -4.25 0.28 11.50
N ALA A 279 -5.27 0.36 12.36
CA ALA A 279 -5.30 -0.38 13.61
C ALA A 279 -5.38 -1.90 13.40
N HIS A 280 -6.18 -2.34 12.45
CA HIS A 280 -6.35 -3.75 12.07
C HIS A 280 -5.05 -4.33 11.51
N LEU A 281 -4.48 -3.67 10.51
CA LEU A 281 -3.20 -4.04 9.91
C LEU A 281 -2.10 -4.14 10.98
N TYR A 282 -1.98 -3.13 11.82
CA TYR A 282 -0.96 -3.10 12.85
C TYR A 282 -1.15 -4.19 13.91
N SER A 283 -2.39 -4.41 14.38
CA SER A 283 -2.69 -5.44 15.37
C SER A 283 -2.37 -6.83 14.84
N PHE A 284 -2.78 -7.11 13.60
CA PHE A 284 -2.43 -8.37 12.93
C PHE A 284 -0.92 -8.58 12.83
N LEU A 285 -0.17 -7.60 12.34
CA LEU A 285 1.29 -7.73 12.19
C LEU A 285 2.00 -7.84 13.54
N LYS A 286 1.53 -7.09 14.56
CA LYS A 286 2.05 -7.17 15.92
C LYS A 286 1.90 -8.58 16.50
N GLU A 287 0.74 -9.19 16.35
CA GLU A 287 0.47 -10.56 16.78
C GLU A 287 1.29 -11.56 15.97
N HIS A 288 1.27 -11.45 14.65
CA HIS A 288 1.93 -12.35 13.72
C HIS A 288 3.43 -12.45 13.94
N PHE A 289 4.10 -11.32 14.19
CA PHE A 289 5.54 -11.25 14.41
C PHE A 289 5.94 -11.22 15.90
N GLY A 290 4.97 -11.26 16.82
CA GLY A 290 5.23 -11.22 18.25
C GLY A 290 5.86 -9.90 18.72
N TRP A 291 5.49 -8.76 18.12
CA TRP A 291 6.04 -7.47 18.53
C TRP A 291 5.50 -7.06 19.91
N SER A 292 6.43 -6.63 20.76
CA SER A 292 6.12 -6.11 22.11
C SER A 292 5.47 -4.73 22.09
#